data_1c6396718586794232c9b462d09f7f0f
#
_entry.id   1c6396718586794232c9b462d09f7f0f
#
_cell.length_a   1.000
_cell.length_b   1.000
_cell.length_c   1.000
_cell.angle_alpha   90.00
_cell.angle_beta   90.00
_cell.angle_gamma   90.00
#
_symmetry.space_group_name_H-M   'P 1'
#
loop_
_entity.id
_entity.type
_entity.pdbx_description
1 polymer ?
#
loop_
_entity_poly.entity_id
_entity_poly.type
_entity_poly.pdbx_seq_one_letter_code
_entity_poly.pdbx_strand_id
1 'polypeptide(L)'
;PPRRIELAPAIFEPIRRGMWKVVNDGGTGASSRVAGVEIAGKTGTVQVVAHAAFEDSNLRPYAERNHAWFASFAPYVHPTVVIVVFLEHGGQGSRAAAPVAKVLYEKLFRPDLRTAPAA
;
A
#
# COMPACT_ATOMS: atom_id res chain seq x y z
N PRO A 1 -18.38 10.89 -15.39
CA PRO A 1 -17.18 11.71 -15.32
C PRO A 1 -16.59 11.71 -13.91
N PRO A 2 -15.26 11.82 -13.76
CA PRO A 2 -14.63 11.84 -12.45
C PRO A 2 -15.11 13.07 -11.66
N ARG A 3 -15.46 12.85 -10.38
CA ARG A 3 -15.85 13.92 -9.47
C ARG A 3 -14.59 14.47 -8.79
N ARG A 4 -14.34 15.77 -8.96
CA ARG A 4 -13.29 16.46 -8.22
C ARG A 4 -13.80 16.82 -6.83
N ILE A 5 -13.03 16.46 -5.81
CA ILE A 5 -13.24 16.88 -4.43
C ILE A 5 -12.22 17.95 -4.12
N GLU A 6 -12.68 19.16 -3.80
CA GLU A 6 -11.81 20.26 -3.40
C GLU A 6 -11.64 20.24 -1.88
N LEU A 7 -10.40 20.07 -1.45
CA LEU A 7 -10.01 20.15 -0.04
C LEU A 7 -9.02 21.31 0.12
N ALA A 8 -9.16 22.05 1.21
CA ALA A 8 -8.19 23.09 1.55
C ALA A 8 -6.79 22.46 1.71
N PRO A 9 -5.73 23.12 1.20
CA PRO A 9 -4.36 22.61 1.32
C PRO A 9 -3.95 22.27 2.75
N ALA A 10 -4.41 23.06 3.73
CA ALA A 10 -4.17 22.82 5.15
C ALA A 10 -4.70 21.45 5.66
N ILE A 11 -5.71 20.88 5.00
CA ILE A 11 -6.26 19.56 5.31
C ILE A 11 -5.57 18.50 4.48
N PHE A 12 -5.35 18.76 3.20
CA PHE A 12 -4.88 17.78 2.25
C PHE A 12 -3.37 17.45 2.39
N GLU A 13 -2.54 18.49 2.60
CA GLU A 13 -1.09 18.29 2.67
C GLU A 13 -0.61 17.46 3.87
N PRO A 14 -1.15 17.61 5.10
CA PRO A 14 -0.81 16.72 6.20
C PRO A 14 -1.13 15.24 5.93
N ILE A 15 -2.25 14.98 5.23
CA ILE A 15 -2.64 13.61 4.84
C ILE A 15 -1.64 13.03 3.85
N ARG A 16 -1.30 13.77 2.80
CA ARG A 16 -0.31 13.37 1.80
C ARG A 16 1.05 13.08 2.45
N ARG A 17 1.51 13.99 3.31
CA ARG A 17 2.77 13.84 4.05
C ARG A 17 2.74 12.62 4.98
N GLY A 18 1.63 12.39 5.66
CA GLY A 18 1.42 11.19 6.48
C GLY A 18 1.54 9.91 5.66
N MET A 19 0.91 9.87 4.49
CA MET A 19 1.01 8.74 3.54
C MET A 19 2.43 8.54 3.02
N TRP A 20 3.17 9.63 2.77
CA TRP A 20 4.58 9.54 2.38
C TRP A 20 5.43 8.90 3.49
N LYS A 21 5.24 9.33 4.75
CA LYS A 21 5.95 8.77 5.90
C LYS A 21 5.67 7.28 6.11
N VAL A 22 4.45 6.82 5.88
CA VAL A 22 4.08 5.40 5.98
C VAL A 22 4.98 4.52 5.13
N VAL A 23 5.42 5.01 3.98
CA VAL A 23 6.31 4.26 3.07
C VAL A 23 7.79 4.57 3.31
N ASN A 24 8.15 5.85 3.51
CA ASN A 24 9.54 6.30 3.42
C ASN A 24 10.22 6.58 4.76
N ASP A 25 9.46 6.69 5.84
CA ASP A 25 9.95 7.07 7.17
C ASP A 25 9.64 5.98 8.23
N GLY A 26 9.99 4.72 7.93
CA GLY A 26 9.88 3.58 8.85
C GLY A 26 8.45 3.12 9.16
N GLY A 27 7.46 3.55 8.36
CA GLY A 27 6.05 3.17 8.57
C GLY A 27 5.69 1.79 8.02
N THR A 28 4.42 1.42 8.19
CA THR A 28 3.88 0.10 7.84
C THR A 28 3.86 -0.21 6.35
N GLY A 29 4.07 0.78 5.48
CA GLY A 29 4.15 0.63 4.03
C GLY A 29 5.58 0.48 3.49
N ALA A 30 6.60 0.39 4.34
CA ALA A 30 8.00 0.35 3.93
C ALA A 30 8.33 -0.78 2.94
N SER A 31 7.59 -1.88 2.98
CA SER A 31 7.73 -3.00 2.05
C SER A 31 7.30 -2.69 0.60
N SER A 32 6.63 -1.54 0.38
CA SER A 32 6.28 -1.06 -0.97
C SER A 32 7.36 -0.16 -1.62
N ARG A 33 8.47 0.12 -0.93
CA ARG A 33 9.52 1.03 -1.44
C ARG A 33 10.15 0.53 -2.72
N VAL A 34 10.33 1.45 -3.66
CA VAL A 34 11.05 1.24 -4.92
C VAL A 34 12.15 2.29 -5.03
N ALA A 35 13.38 1.87 -5.33
CA ALA A 35 14.50 2.80 -5.48
C ALA A 35 14.24 3.79 -6.62
N GLY A 36 14.41 5.09 -6.34
CA GLY A 36 14.20 6.16 -7.31
C GLY A 36 12.75 6.55 -7.57
N VAL A 37 11.80 5.96 -6.82
CA VAL A 37 10.36 6.30 -6.93
C VAL A 37 9.81 6.66 -5.54
N GLU A 38 9.37 7.90 -5.37
CA GLU A 38 8.71 8.30 -4.12
C GLU A 38 7.24 7.88 -4.14
N ILE A 39 6.93 6.87 -3.34
CA ILE A 39 5.58 6.33 -3.17
C ILE A 39 5.00 6.87 -1.87
N ALA A 40 3.74 7.26 -1.89
CA ALA A 40 2.96 7.53 -0.69
C ALA A 40 1.78 6.53 -0.61
N GLY A 41 1.48 6.03 0.57
CA GLY A 41 0.43 5.03 0.71
C GLY A 41 -0.04 4.82 2.15
N LYS A 42 -1.08 4.00 2.30
CA LYS A 42 -1.64 3.60 3.58
C LYS A 42 -2.02 2.13 3.55
N THR A 43 -1.50 1.39 4.51
CA THR A 43 -1.89 0.00 4.76
C THR A 43 -3.23 -0.06 5.47
N GLY A 44 -4.00 -1.10 5.20
CA GLY A 44 -5.24 -1.41 5.89
C GLY A 44 -5.34 -2.90 6.19
N THR A 45 -6.02 -3.21 7.29
CA THR A 45 -6.34 -4.57 7.68
C THR A 45 -7.80 -4.58 8.14
N VAL A 46 -8.63 -5.36 7.46
CA VAL A 46 -10.06 -5.45 7.75
C VAL A 46 -10.35 -6.78 8.42
N GLN A 47 -10.90 -6.73 9.62
CA GLN A 47 -11.31 -7.92 10.35
C GLN A 47 -12.55 -8.57 9.70
N VAL A 48 -12.48 -9.88 9.51
CA VAL A 48 -13.58 -10.68 8.97
C VAL A 48 -14.45 -11.24 10.10
N VAL A 49 -13.84 -11.58 11.22
CA VAL A 49 -14.52 -12.10 12.40
C VAL A 49 -14.18 -11.29 13.64
N ALA A 50 -15.14 -11.18 14.55
CA ALA A 50 -14.94 -10.52 15.84
C ALA A 50 -14.11 -11.44 16.76
N HIS A 51 -12.80 -11.20 16.80
CA HIS A 51 -11.88 -11.87 17.73
C HIS A 51 -11.14 -10.86 18.60
N ALA A 52 -10.54 -11.37 19.69
CA ALA A 52 -9.67 -10.57 20.54
C ALA A 52 -8.54 -9.92 19.71
N ALA A 53 -8.28 -8.65 19.99
CA ALA A 53 -7.46 -7.75 19.17
C ALA A 53 -5.98 -8.16 19.00
N PHE A 54 -5.53 -9.23 19.65
CA PHE A 54 -4.10 -9.60 19.75
C PHE A 54 -3.73 -10.93 19.08
N GLU A 55 -4.67 -11.61 18.43
CA GLU A 55 -4.37 -12.84 17.70
C GLU A 55 -3.88 -12.54 16.28
N ASP A 56 -2.73 -13.13 15.90
CA ASP A 56 -2.27 -13.09 14.50
C ASP A 56 -3.29 -13.82 13.63
N SER A 57 -3.96 -13.06 12.75
CA SER A 57 -4.99 -13.60 11.86
C SER A 57 -4.45 -14.68 10.91
N ASN A 58 -3.14 -14.74 10.67
CA ASN A 58 -2.53 -15.75 9.81
C ASN A 58 -2.56 -17.15 10.42
N LEU A 59 -2.73 -17.25 11.74
CA LEU A 59 -2.87 -18.54 12.45
C LEU A 59 -4.30 -19.09 12.38
N ARG A 60 -5.25 -18.31 11.86
CA ARG A 60 -6.67 -18.71 11.73
C ARG A 60 -6.91 -19.51 10.45
N PRO A 61 -8.02 -20.27 10.38
CA PRO A 61 -8.51 -20.82 9.12
C PRO A 61 -8.59 -19.72 8.04
N TYR A 62 -8.34 -20.10 6.80
CA TYR A 62 -8.26 -19.12 5.68
C TYR A 62 -9.47 -18.17 5.64
N ALA A 63 -10.69 -18.70 5.74
CA ALA A 63 -11.92 -17.93 5.69
C ALA A 63 -12.11 -16.90 6.82
N GLU A 64 -11.36 -17.04 7.91
CA GLU A 64 -11.40 -16.16 9.07
C GLU A 64 -10.25 -15.13 9.09
N ARG A 65 -9.33 -15.23 8.16
CA ARG A 65 -8.20 -14.28 8.08
C ARG A 65 -8.68 -12.92 7.65
N ASN A 66 -8.02 -11.90 8.15
CA ASN A 66 -8.30 -10.53 7.79
C ASN A 66 -8.05 -10.26 6.30
N HIS A 67 -8.74 -9.29 5.73
CA HIS A 67 -8.42 -8.79 4.41
C HIS A 67 -7.31 -7.76 4.47
N ALA A 68 -6.35 -7.86 3.56
CA ALA A 68 -5.22 -6.96 3.47
C ALA A 68 -5.45 -5.88 2.40
N TRP A 69 -5.18 -4.61 2.77
CA TRP A 69 -5.29 -3.46 1.87
C TRP A 69 -4.00 -2.66 1.84
N PHE A 70 -3.71 -2.11 0.68
CA PHE A 70 -2.74 -1.04 0.51
C PHE A 70 -3.22 -0.09 -0.58
N ALA A 71 -3.49 1.16 -0.23
CA ALA A 71 -3.84 2.22 -1.17
C ALA A 71 -2.67 3.19 -1.28
N SER A 72 -2.25 3.53 -2.51
CA SER A 72 -1.03 4.29 -2.73
C SER A 72 -1.06 5.08 -4.04
N PHE A 73 -0.19 6.07 -4.13
CA PHE A 73 0.04 6.84 -5.34
C PHE A 73 1.53 7.14 -5.54
N ALA A 74 1.92 7.36 -6.76
CA ALA A 74 3.28 7.74 -7.15
C ALA A 74 3.30 8.49 -8.50
N PRO A 75 4.35 9.31 -8.77
CA PRO A 75 5.31 9.86 -7.82
C PRO A 75 4.66 10.79 -6.79
N TYR A 76 5.30 11.00 -5.64
CA TYR A 76 4.72 11.82 -4.56
C TYR A 76 4.42 13.27 -4.95
N VAL A 77 5.38 13.92 -5.64
CA VAL A 77 5.27 15.35 -5.98
C VAL A 77 4.24 15.59 -7.09
N HIS A 78 4.30 14.81 -8.17
CA HIS A 78 3.37 14.89 -9.31
C HIS A 78 2.76 13.51 -9.56
N PRO A 79 1.71 13.13 -8.82
CA PRO A 79 1.12 11.81 -8.93
C PRO A 79 0.53 11.55 -10.32
N THR A 80 0.93 10.43 -10.92
CA THR A 80 0.42 9.98 -12.22
C THR A 80 -0.28 8.63 -12.15
N VAL A 81 -0.04 7.87 -11.06
CA VAL A 81 -0.58 6.53 -10.88
C VAL A 81 -1.13 6.37 -9.45
N VAL A 82 -2.29 5.79 -9.35
CA VAL A 82 -2.86 5.27 -8.09
C VAL A 82 -2.92 3.75 -8.19
N ILE A 83 -2.42 3.06 -7.16
CA ILE A 83 -2.52 1.61 -7.04
C ILE A 83 -3.23 1.28 -5.74
N VAL A 84 -4.31 0.52 -5.84
CA VAL A 84 -4.99 -0.07 -4.69
C VAL A 84 -4.89 -1.58 -4.80
N VAL A 85 -4.31 -2.20 -3.79
CA VAL A 85 -4.21 -3.66 -3.66
C VAL A 85 -5.17 -4.12 -2.59
N PHE A 86 -6.02 -5.03 -2.94
CA PHE A 86 -6.89 -5.77 -2.02
C PHE A 86 -6.60 -7.26 -2.13
N LEU A 87 -6.33 -7.89 -1.02
CA LEU A 87 -6.12 -9.33 -0.93
C LEU A 87 -7.11 -9.93 0.06
N GLU A 88 -8.07 -10.66 -0.46
CA GLU A 88 -9.06 -11.37 0.33
C GLU A 88 -8.35 -12.40 1.21
N HIS A 89 -8.66 -12.37 2.51
CA HIS A 89 -8.02 -13.22 3.54
C HIS A 89 -6.47 -13.18 3.53
N GLY A 90 -5.89 -12.08 3.02
CA GLY A 90 -4.44 -11.91 2.89
C GLY A 90 -3.70 -11.59 4.20
N GLY A 91 -4.40 -11.37 5.30
CA GLY A 91 -3.81 -11.04 6.59
C GLY A 91 -3.54 -9.55 6.76
N GLN A 92 -2.29 -9.17 6.87
CA GLN A 92 -1.88 -7.78 7.13
C GLN A 92 -1.48 -7.04 5.85
N GLY A 93 -1.98 -5.82 5.69
CA GLY A 93 -1.67 -4.98 4.53
C GLY A 93 -0.18 -4.73 4.33
N SER A 94 0.57 -4.54 5.42
CA SER A 94 2.03 -4.33 5.40
C SER A 94 2.82 -5.54 4.89
N ARG A 95 2.35 -6.74 5.17
CA ARG A 95 3.04 -8.00 4.82
C ARG A 95 2.59 -8.59 3.49
N ALA A 96 1.33 -8.37 3.12
CA ALA A 96 0.75 -8.99 1.94
C ALA A 96 0.49 -7.98 0.80
N ALA A 97 -0.22 -6.88 1.06
CA ALA A 97 -0.66 -5.98 0.01
C ALA A 97 0.43 -4.97 -0.44
N ALA A 98 1.22 -4.43 0.48
CA ALA A 98 2.26 -3.46 0.14
C ALA A 98 3.39 -4.06 -0.74
N PRO A 99 3.87 -5.30 -0.53
CA PRO A 99 4.83 -5.92 -1.45
C PRO A 99 4.30 -6.12 -2.87
N VAL A 100 3.01 -6.39 -3.04
CA VAL A 100 2.39 -6.49 -4.37
C VAL A 100 2.44 -5.14 -5.08
N ALA A 101 2.11 -4.06 -4.38
CA ALA A 101 2.20 -2.71 -4.93
C ALA A 101 3.65 -2.38 -5.36
N LYS A 102 4.66 -2.81 -4.60
CA LYS A 102 6.08 -2.66 -4.99
C LYS A 102 6.35 -3.24 -6.37
N VAL A 103 5.97 -4.49 -6.61
CA VAL A 103 6.18 -5.16 -7.90
C VAL A 103 5.50 -4.41 -9.05
N LEU A 104 4.30 -3.86 -8.80
CA LEU A 104 3.58 -3.07 -9.81
C LEU A 104 4.30 -1.75 -10.10
N TYR A 105 4.76 -1.03 -9.08
CA TYR A 105 5.53 0.21 -9.27
C TYR A 105 6.89 -0.03 -9.94
N GLU A 106 7.59 -1.11 -9.61
CA GLU A 106 8.81 -1.50 -10.31
C GLU A 106 8.56 -1.70 -11.80
N LYS A 107 7.50 -2.41 -12.15
CA LYS A 107 7.14 -2.63 -13.57
C LYS A 107 6.76 -1.35 -14.30
N LEU A 108 6.15 -0.38 -13.61
CA LEU A 108 5.72 0.88 -14.22
C LEU A 108 6.85 1.90 -14.36
N PHE A 109 7.67 2.06 -13.33
CA PHE A 109 8.67 3.13 -13.24
C PHE A 109 10.12 2.66 -13.46
N ARG A 110 10.37 1.36 -13.35
CA ARG A 110 11.69 0.75 -13.49
C ARG A 110 11.66 -0.37 -14.54
N PRO A 111 11.42 -0.04 -15.82
CA PRO A 111 11.38 -1.04 -16.88
C PRO A 111 12.72 -1.77 -17.06
N ASP A 112 13.84 -1.15 -16.61
CA ASP A 112 15.16 -1.76 -16.54
C ASP A 112 15.21 -3.04 -15.69
N LEU A 113 14.37 -3.15 -14.66
CA LEU A 113 14.29 -4.36 -13.83
C LEU A 113 13.48 -5.50 -14.49
N ARG A 114 12.80 -5.23 -15.61
CA ARG A 114 11.98 -6.22 -16.32
C ARG A 114 12.79 -7.25 -17.11
N THR A 115 14.05 -6.97 -17.37
CA THR A 115 14.95 -7.80 -18.20
C THR A 115 15.89 -8.68 -17.38
N ALA A 116 15.86 -8.58 -16.05
CA ALA A 116 16.64 -9.49 -15.22
C ALA A 116 16.03 -10.90 -15.30
N PRO A 117 16.79 -11.93 -15.74
CA PRO A 117 16.30 -13.30 -15.70
C PRO A 117 15.96 -13.68 -14.27
N ALA A 118 14.85 -14.39 -14.09
CA ALA A 118 14.52 -14.98 -12.80
C ALA A 118 15.69 -15.88 -12.38
N ALA A 119 16.28 -15.55 -11.24
CA ALA A 119 17.34 -16.36 -10.65
C ALA A 119 16.76 -17.67 -10.12
#